data_6b1ff37091c958b1753a42f5aa1254f0
#
_entry.id   6b1ff37091c958b1753a42f5aa1254f0
#
_cell.length_a   1.000
_cell.length_b   1.000
_cell.length_c   1.000
_cell.angle_alpha   90.00
_cell.angle_beta   90.00
_cell.angle_gamma   90.00
#
_symmetry.space_group_name_H-M   'P 1'
#
loop_
_entity.id
_entity.type
_entity.pdbx_description
1 polymer ?
#
loop_
_entity_poly.entity_id
_entity_poly.type
_entity_poly.pdbx_seq_one_letter_code
_entity_poly.pdbx_strand_id
1 'polypeptide(L)'
;HVRSRRQRQMCIRDSLQLGQYGEQDVRHDPTRAAADPRYAEHVRDVDAETPARFNADPSRLFEASGSAGKLCLFAVRLDTFPKEASTVFYIGSNDPADLTTVRRHLLTALPRLPIAGEYIHRTAYDIGERYGKDTFLLIDRFGTARVPAAFALKSRVDAFFERLGLRGVSDRVIQAVMNRLPSHLPARMREWRDRFEHHLLVRVSVDTAPATREFLSAFFDGRASGAFFECDADEGRKAFLHRFAIAGAAIRYREAHPNTVGDIVALDVALRRNDREWVEQLPADLEDGIIHKLYYGHFFCHVFHQDYIVRKGVDPLQMEHAMWTLLDVRRAEYPAEHNVGHLYVAKPSLAGFYRQLDPTNTFNPGIGHTSRERGWEDCCADSAKGWPQGYRENAG
;
A
#
# COMPACT_ATOMS: atom_id res chain seq x y z
N HIS A 1 -6.20 -15.33 6.63
CA HIS A 1 -5.70 -14.16 5.94
C HIS A 1 -5.16 -14.58 4.61
N VAL A 2 -6.00 -14.54 3.59
CA VAL A 2 -5.51 -14.40 2.24
C VAL A 2 -5.02 -12.95 2.15
N ARG A 3 -3.76 -12.72 2.45
CA ARG A 3 -3.13 -11.48 2.04
C ARG A 3 -3.12 -11.53 0.54
N SER A 4 -3.76 -10.57 -0.06
CA SER A 4 -3.78 -10.40 -1.49
C SER A 4 -2.37 -10.11 -2.00
N ARG A 5 -1.60 -11.15 -2.15
CA ARG A 5 -0.50 -11.09 -3.09
C ARG A 5 -1.15 -11.20 -4.45
N ARG A 6 -1.51 -10.05 -5.01
CA ARG A 6 -2.11 -9.92 -6.33
C ARG A 6 -3.43 -10.63 -6.49
N GLN A 7 -4.43 -9.96 -6.08
CA GLN A 7 -5.78 -10.18 -6.55
C GLN A 7 -5.78 -9.88 -8.06
N ARG A 8 -5.73 -10.93 -8.85
CA ARG A 8 -6.15 -10.81 -10.23
C ARG A 8 -7.56 -11.30 -10.31
N GLN A 9 -8.41 -10.37 -10.66
CA GLN A 9 -9.81 -10.61 -10.85
C GLN A 9 -10.02 -11.10 -12.27
N MET A 10 -10.56 -12.30 -12.42
CA MET A 10 -11.09 -12.76 -13.71
C MET A 10 -12.58 -12.51 -13.75
N CYS A 11 -13.03 -11.74 -14.73
CA CYS A 11 -14.43 -11.73 -15.10
C CYS A 11 -14.78 -13.03 -15.81
N ILE A 12 -15.73 -13.79 -15.27
CA ILE A 12 -16.35 -14.91 -15.99
C ILE A 12 -17.37 -14.27 -16.90
N ARG A 13 -16.95 -13.91 -18.13
CA ARG A 13 -17.78 -13.14 -19.08
C ARG A 13 -18.95 -13.92 -19.65
N ASP A 14 -18.81 -15.24 -19.81
CA ASP A 14 -19.61 -15.95 -20.81
C ASP A 14 -20.71 -16.85 -20.26
N SER A 15 -20.96 -16.87 -18.95
CA SER A 15 -21.92 -17.82 -18.36
C SER A 15 -22.80 -17.31 -17.23
N LEU A 16 -22.81 -15.99 -16.98
CA LEU A 16 -23.70 -15.41 -15.96
C LEU A 16 -25.02 -14.98 -16.58
N GLN A 17 -25.96 -15.88 -16.63
CA GLN A 17 -27.37 -15.52 -16.66
C GLN A 17 -27.79 -15.22 -15.24
N LEU A 18 -28.24 -13.97 -14.99
CA LEU A 18 -28.70 -13.53 -13.68
C LEU A 18 -29.73 -14.52 -13.10
N GLY A 19 -29.43 -15.07 -11.95
CA GLY A 19 -30.32 -15.97 -11.21
C GLY A 19 -30.18 -17.47 -11.53
N GLN A 20 -29.32 -17.87 -12.47
CA GLN A 20 -29.13 -19.30 -12.83
C GLN A 20 -27.72 -19.81 -12.46
N TYR A 21 -26.93 -19.02 -11.76
CA TYR A 21 -25.56 -19.35 -11.42
C TYR A 21 -25.43 -19.79 -9.96
N GLY A 22 -24.83 -20.94 -9.74
CA GLY A 22 -24.55 -21.49 -8.43
C GLY A 22 -23.08 -21.86 -8.25
N GLU A 23 -22.67 -22.25 -7.07
CA GLU A 23 -21.29 -22.65 -6.75
C GLU A 23 -20.82 -23.80 -7.66
N GLN A 24 -21.72 -24.71 -8.06
CA GLN A 24 -21.43 -25.81 -8.96
C GLN A 24 -21.07 -25.36 -10.38
N ASP A 25 -21.41 -24.13 -10.75
CA ASP A 25 -21.13 -23.58 -12.09
C ASP A 25 -19.73 -22.97 -12.16
N VAL A 26 -19.07 -22.81 -11.01
CA VAL A 26 -17.69 -22.33 -10.94
C VAL A 26 -16.75 -23.45 -11.37
N ARG A 27 -16.29 -23.39 -12.61
CA ARG A 27 -15.31 -24.36 -13.11
C ARG A 27 -13.94 -24.06 -12.53
N HIS A 28 -13.40 -25.03 -11.80
CA HIS A 28 -12.01 -24.99 -11.39
C HIS A 28 -11.14 -25.47 -12.55
N ASP A 29 -10.46 -24.52 -13.21
CA ASP A 29 -9.48 -24.81 -14.25
C ASP A 29 -8.08 -24.60 -13.69
N PRO A 30 -7.36 -25.67 -13.35
CA PRO A 30 -6.01 -25.58 -12.78
C PRO A 30 -4.96 -25.10 -13.78
N THR A 31 -5.29 -25.09 -15.07
CA THR A 31 -4.37 -24.61 -16.13
C THR A 31 -4.38 -23.10 -16.30
N ARG A 32 -5.40 -22.42 -15.77
CA ARG A 32 -5.53 -20.96 -15.83
C ARG A 32 -5.02 -20.32 -14.55
N ALA A 33 -3.86 -19.68 -14.62
CA ALA A 33 -3.33 -18.91 -13.51
C ALA A 33 -4.17 -17.65 -13.25
N ALA A 34 -4.46 -17.35 -11.99
CA ALA A 34 -5.05 -16.09 -11.56
C ALA A 34 -3.97 -15.05 -11.19
N ALA A 35 -2.70 -15.44 -11.18
CA ALA A 35 -1.54 -14.59 -10.97
C ALA A 35 -0.54 -14.76 -12.11
N ASP A 36 0.30 -13.74 -12.31
CA ASP A 36 1.38 -13.81 -13.29
C ASP A 36 2.42 -14.85 -12.86
N PRO A 37 2.63 -15.93 -13.61
CA PRO A 37 3.56 -17.00 -13.26
C PRO A 37 5.02 -16.53 -13.25
N ARG A 38 5.35 -15.48 -14.02
CA ARG A 38 6.72 -14.91 -14.09
C ARG A 38 7.01 -13.84 -13.04
N TYR A 39 6.11 -13.66 -12.08
CA TYR A 39 6.33 -12.63 -11.06
C TYR A 39 7.62 -12.80 -10.25
N ALA A 40 7.97 -14.03 -9.93
CA ALA A 40 9.18 -14.32 -9.19
C ALA A 40 10.44 -13.85 -9.94
N GLU A 41 10.51 -14.13 -11.26
CA GLU A 41 11.59 -13.66 -12.12
C GLU A 41 11.67 -12.14 -12.17
N HIS A 42 10.50 -11.52 -12.31
CA HIS A 42 10.39 -10.07 -12.40
C HIS A 42 10.83 -9.35 -11.13
N VAL A 43 10.45 -9.88 -9.96
CA VAL A 43 10.87 -9.29 -8.68
C VAL A 43 12.37 -9.49 -8.43
N ARG A 44 12.95 -10.59 -8.92
CA ARG A 44 14.38 -10.87 -8.82
C ARG A 44 15.25 -9.97 -9.68
N ASP A 45 14.69 -9.41 -10.75
CA ASP A 45 15.39 -8.44 -11.60
C ASP A 45 15.41 -7.07 -10.89
N VAL A 46 16.32 -6.95 -9.93
CA VAL A 46 16.46 -5.77 -9.05
C VAL A 46 17.09 -4.57 -9.72
N ASP A 47 17.63 -4.73 -10.95
CA ASP A 47 18.32 -3.69 -11.71
C ASP A 47 17.44 -3.06 -12.79
N ALA A 48 16.20 -3.56 -12.97
CA ALA A 48 15.31 -3.02 -13.97
C ALA A 48 14.85 -1.59 -13.65
N GLU A 49 14.75 -0.79 -14.69
CA GLU A 49 14.32 0.63 -14.63
C GLU A 49 12.79 0.81 -14.56
N THR A 50 12.07 -0.26 -14.35
CA THR A 50 10.60 -0.25 -14.23
C THR A 50 10.15 -0.74 -12.85
N PRO A 51 8.99 -0.31 -12.34
CA PRO A 51 8.40 -0.85 -11.12
C PRO A 51 8.17 -2.36 -11.18
N ALA A 52 8.20 -3.00 -10.03
CA ALA A 52 7.93 -4.45 -9.94
C ALA A 52 6.47 -4.77 -10.21
N ARG A 53 5.56 -3.90 -9.80
CA ARG A 53 4.11 -4.04 -10.01
C ARG A 53 3.41 -2.70 -9.82
N PHE A 54 2.35 -2.51 -10.56
CA PHE A 54 1.36 -1.44 -10.41
C PHE A 54 0.05 -1.86 -11.10
N ASN A 55 -1.03 -1.16 -10.81
CA ASN A 55 -2.32 -1.43 -11.42
C ASN A 55 -2.29 -1.19 -12.94
N ALA A 56 -3.00 -2.07 -13.67
CA ALA A 56 -3.10 -1.99 -15.13
C ALA A 56 -1.75 -1.98 -15.87
N ASP A 57 -0.71 -2.62 -15.31
CA ASP A 57 0.56 -2.81 -15.99
C ASP A 57 0.34 -3.64 -17.28
N PRO A 58 0.54 -3.05 -18.47
CA PRO A 58 0.24 -3.72 -19.74
C PRO A 58 1.17 -4.89 -20.03
N SER A 59 2.33 -4.96 -19.36
CA SER A 59 3.27 -6.07 -19.48
C SER A 59 2.89 -7.29 -18.66
N ARG A 60 1.79 -7.20 -17.90
CA ARG A 60 1.33 -8.23 -16.96
C ARG A 60 -0.09 -8.68 -17.26
N LEU A 61 -0.43 -9.83 -16.70
CA LEU A 61 -1.81 -10.26 -16.62
C LEU A 61 -2.52 -9.39 -15.58
N PHE A 62 -3.32 -8.43 -15.98
CA PHE A 62 -3.96 -7.47 -15.08
C PHE A 62 -5.50 -7.55 -15.07
N GLU A 63 -6.13 -7.98 -16.17
CA GLU A 63 -7.58 -8.18 -16.32
C GLU A 63 -8.44 -7.09 -15.62
N ALA A 64 -9.04 -7.39 -14.46
CA ALA A 64 -9.85 -6.44 -13.70
C ALA A 64 -9.02 -5.51 -12.78
N SER A 65 -7.72 -5.76 -12.63
CA SER A 65 -6.83 -4.90 -11.84
C SER A 65 -6.68 -3.55 -12.53
N GLY A 66 -6.87 -2.46 -11.78
CA GLY A 66 -6.83 -1.10 -12.33
C GLY A 66 -8.01 -0.74 -13.24
N SER A 67 -9.09 -1.53 -13.24
CA SER A 67 -10.27 -1.27 -14.09
C SER A 67 -11.06 -0.03 -13.68
N ALA A 68 -10.86 0.49 -12.48
CA ALA A 68 -11.49 1.70 -11.95
C ALA A 68 -13.02 1.74 -12.14
N GLY A 69 -13.68 0.59 -12.04
CA GLY A 69 -15.13 0.48 -12.20
C GLY A 69 -15.62 0.50 -13.65
N LYS A 70 -14.73 0.36 -14.65
CA LYS A 70 -15.10 0.23 -16.06
C LYS A 70 -15.67 -1.13 -16.45
N LEU A 71 -15.94 -1.99 -15.47
CA LEU A 71 -16.59 -3.29 -15.67
C LEU A 71 -17.38 -3.69 -14.42
N CYS A 72 -18.33 -4.60 -14.59
CA CYS A 72 -19.07 -5.20 -13.51
C CYS A 72 -18.45 -6.55 -13.15
N LEU A 73 -18.01 -6.69 -11.88
CA LEU A 73 -17.40 -7.90 -11.36
C LEU A 73 -18.48 -8.79 -10.72
N PHE A 74 -18.68 -9.99 -11.23
CA PHE A 74 -19.58 -10.98 -10.64
C PHE A 74 -18.85 -12.00 -9.78
N ALA A 75 -17.64 -12.35 -10.18
CA ALA A 75 -16.81 -13.31 -9.45
C ALA A 75 -15.33 -12.94 -9.58
N VAL A 76 -14.55 -13.32 -8.59
CA VAL A 76 -13.10 -13.12 -8.53
C VAL A 76 -12.44 -14.47 -8.33
N ARG A 77 -11.47 -14.80 -9.17
CA ARG A 77 -10.57 -15.91 -8.96
C ARG A 77 -9.29 -15.40 -8.30
N LEU A 78 -8.89 -16.06 -7.22
CA LEU A 78 -7.68 -15.75 -6.49
C LEU A 78 -6.82 -17.00 -6.39
N ASP A 79 -5.54 -16.89 -6.68
CA ASP A 79 -4.60 -17.94 -6.33
C ASP A 79 -4.42 -17.98 -4.81
N THR A 80 -4.43 -19.15 -4.26
CA THR A 80 -4.20 -19.42 -2.84
C THR A 80 -2.93 -20.24 -2.68
N PHE A 81 -2.22 -19.99 -1.60
CA PHE A 81 -0.99 -20.71 -1.29
C PHE A 81 -1.17 -21.47 0.02
N PRO A 82 -0.61 -22.67 0.15
CA PRO A 82 -0.58 -23.39 1.43
C PRO A 82 0.02 -22.50 2.52
N LYS A 83 -0.53 -22.59 3.72
CA LYS A 83 0.09 -21.95 4.89
C LYS A 83 1.35 -22.74 5.22
N GLU A 84 2.50 -22.13 4.99
CA GLU A 84 3.79 -22.73 5.31
C GLU A 84 4.34 -22.20 6.65
N ALA A 85 5.15 -23.03 7.31
CA ALA A 85 5.91 -22.61 8.48
C ALA A 85 6.93 -21.53 8.06
N SER A 86 7.07 -20.50 8.87
CA SER A 86 7.88 -19.33 8.50
C SER A 86 8.54 -18.70 9.72
N THR A 87 9.68 -18.10 9.48
CA THR A 87 10.45 -17.29 10.44
C THR A 87 10.33 -15.82 10.07
N VAL A 88 10.28 -14.96 11.07
CA VAL A 88 10.27 -13.51 10.89
C VAL A 88 11.57 -12.92 11.46
N PHE A 89 12.26 -12.14 10.63
CA PHE A 89 13.40 -11.31 11.03
C PHE A 89 12.94 -9.86 11.12
N TYR A 90 13.30 -9.22 12.21
CA TYR A 90 13.10 -7.79 12.43
C TYR A 90 14.43 -7.08 12.28
N ILE A 91 14.55 -6.20 11.30
CA ILE A 91 15.77 -5.48 10.95
C ILE A 91 15.55 -4.00 11.26
N GLY A 92 16.51 -3.36 11.93
CA GLY A 92 16.54 -1.92 12.14
C GLY A 92 17.81 -1.34 11.55
N SER A 93 17.71 -0.17 10.90
CA SER A 93 18.88 0.57 10.44
C SER A 93 18.65 2.08 10.48
N ASN A 94 19.74 2.83 10.64
CA ASN A 94 19.77 4.30 10.47
C ASN A 94 20.31 4.71 9.11
N ASP A 95 20.69 3.74 8.27
CA ASP A 95 21.12 3.93 6.89
C ASP A 95 20.20 3.19 5.91
N PRO A 96 19.42 3.89 5.07
CA PRO A 96 18.58 3.27 4.06
C PRO A 96 19.33 2.36 3.09
N ALA A 97 20.63 2.61 2.86
CA ALA A 97 21.47 1.80 1.97
C ALA A 97 21.67 0.38 2.50
N ASP A 98 21.66 0.18 3.84
CA ASP A 98 21.67 -1.15 4.43
C ASP A 98 20.45 -1.96 3.99
N LEU A 99 19.26 -1.35 4.07
CA LEU A 99 18.03 -2.02 3.66
C LEU A 99 17.98 -2.28 2.15
N THR A 100 18.54 -1.39 1.33
CA THR A 100 18.74 -1.62 -0.11
C THR A 100 19.59 -2.86 -0.34
N THR A 101 20.70 -2.99 0.37
CA THR A 101 21.62 -4.14 0.25
C THR A 101 20.92 -5.43 0.70
N VAL A 102 20.22 -5.40 1.83
CA VAL A 102 19.43 -6.53 2.33
C VAL A 102 18.37 -6.94 1.30
N ARG A 103 17.60 -5.98 0.76
CA ARG A 103 16.58 -6.27 -0.26
C ARG A 103 17.17 -6.98 -1.47
N ARG A 104 18.24 -6.42 -2.02
CA ARG A 104 18.89 -6.95 -3.22
C ARG A 104 19.39 -8.36 -2.98
N HIS A 105 20.09 -8.61 -1.88
CA HIS A 105 20.59 -9.94 -1.54
C HIS A 105 19.43 -10.95 -1.38
N LEU A 106 18.42 -10.64 -0.59
CA LEU A 106 17.31 -11.56 -0.33
C LEU A 106 16.51 -11.88 -1.60
N LEU A 107 16.42 -10.96 -2.55
CA LEU A 107 15.72 -11.18 -3.82
C LEU A 107 16.55 -11.98 -4.82
N THR A 108 17.87 -11.83 -4.85
CA THR A 108 18.73 -12.44 -5.88
C THR A 108 19.43 -13.72 -5.43
N ALA A 109 19.85 -13.81 -4.16
CA ALA A 109 20.67 -14.91 -3.67
C ALA A 109 19.87 -16.05 -3.01
N LEU A 110 18.67 -15.75 -2.45
CA LEU A 110 17.91 -16.82 -1.82
C LEU A 110 17.25 -17.75 -2.87
N PRO A 111 17.21 -19.07 -2.61
CA PRO A 111 16.61 -20.03 -3.54
C PRO A 111 15.11 -19.80 -3.71
N ARG A 112 14.42 -19.35 -2.65
CA ARG A 112 12.99 -18.96 -2.65
C ARG A 112 12.85 -17.50 -2.25
N LEU A 113 11.93 -16.79 -2.89
CA LEU A 113 11.60 -15.42 -2.51
C LEU A 113 11.08 -15.37 -1.07
N PRO A 114 11.42 -14.31 -0.33
CA PRO A 114 10.77 -14.04 0.95
C PRO A 114 9.23 -14.00 0.83
N ILE A 115 8.56 -14.52 1.83
CA ILE A 115 7.09 -14.55 1.89
C ILE A 115 6.52 -13.15 1.99
N ALA A 116 7.16 -12.27 2.76
CA ALA A 116 6.79 -10.87 2.90
C ALA A 116 7.98 -10.02 3.33
N GLY A 117 8.00 -8.75 2.90
CA GLY A 117 8.90 -7.72 3.38
C GLY A 117 8.13 -6.42 3.55
N GLU A 118 7.98 -5.98 4.80
CA GLU A 118 7.23 -4.78 5.14
C GLU A 118 8.13 -3.75 5.77
N TYR A 119 8.17 -2.59 5.19
CA TYR A 119 8.93 -1.45 5.68
C TYR A 119 8.07 -0.55 6.56
N ILE A 120 8.67 0.03 7.59
CA ILE A 120 8.07 1.02 8.48
C ILE A 120 9.15 2.04 8.85
N HIS A 121 8.90 3.33 8.60
CA HIS A 121 9.70 4.41 9.16
C HIS A 121 9.30 4.70 10.60
N ARG A 122 10.23 5.15 11.44
CA ARG A 122 10.00 5.43 12.87
C ARG A 122 8.80 6.34 13.12
N THR A 123 8.62 7.39 12.32
CA THR A 123 7.44 8.28 12.45
C THR A 123 6.13 7.49 12.24
N ALA A 124 6.08 6.63 11.24
CA ALA A 124 4.92 5.77 10.98
C ALA A 124 4.72 4.75 12.11
N TYR A 125 5.80 4.20 12.65
CA TYR A 125 5.77 3.34 13.84
C TYR A 125 5.09 4.04 15.02
N ASP A 126 5.55 5.26 15.36
CA ASP A 126 5.06 6.02 16.52
C ASP A 126 3.60 6.41 16.39
N ILE A 127 3.22 6.91 15.22
CA ILE A 127 1.84 7.26 14.93
C ILE A 127 0.96 6.01 14.95
N GLY A 128 1.44 4.90 14.40
CA GLY A 128 0.75 3.60 14.45
C GLY A 128 0.59 3.05 15.87
N GLU A 129 1.63 3.13 16.70
CA GLU A 129 1.57 2.69 18.10
C GLU A 129 0.54 3.50 18.90
N ARG A 130 0.47 4.80 18.67
CA ARG A 130 -0.40 5.68 19.45
C ARG A 130 -1.83 5.73 18.89
N TYR A 131 -1.99 5.87 17.58
CA TYR A 131 -3.29 6.14 16.94
C TYR A 131 -3.88 4.93 16.21
N GLY A 132 -3.14 3.84 16.07
CA GLY A 132 -3.60 2.55 15.56
C GLY A 132 -3.89 1.48 16.62
N LYS A 133 -3.69 1.81 17.92
CA LYS A 133 -3.76 0.87 19.05
C LYS A 133 -5.10 0.15 19.15
N ASP A 134 -6.21 0.82 18.98
CA ASP A 134 -7.55 0.23 19.05
C ASP A 134 -7.75 -0.83 17.95
N THR A 135 -7.34 -0.53 16.72
CA THR A 135 -7.38 -1.46 15.60
C THR A 135 -6.46 -2.65 15.85
N PHE A 136 -5.26 -2.40 16.37
CA PHE A 136 -4.34 -3.46 16.74
C PHE A 136 -4.97 -4.40 17.78
N LEU A 137 -5.42 -3.87 18.91
CA LEU A 137 -6.00 -4.64 20.00
C LEU A 137 -7.27 -5.41 19.58
N LEU A 138 -8.10 -4.80 18.74
CA LEU A 138 -9.28 -5.44 18.16
C LEU A 138 -8.88 -6.69 17.37
N ILE A 139 -7.91 -6.57 16.48
CA ILE A 139 -7.47 -7.68 15.62
C ILE A 139 -6.71 -8.73 16.43
N ASP A 140 -5.86 -8.29 17.35
CA ASP A 140 -5.06 -9.17 18.19
C ASP A 140 -5.94 -10.10 19.03
N ARG A 141 -7.03 -9.56 19.60
CA ARG A 141 -7.89 -10.30 20.53
C ARG A 141 -9.03 -11.04 19.83
N PHE A 142 -9.59 -10.48 18.75
CA PHE A 142 -10.83 -10.99 18.14
C PHE A 142 -10.66 -11.47 16.70
N GLY A 143 -9.47 -11.27 16.13
CA GLY A 143 -9.21 -11.60 14.73
C GLY A 143 -9.83 -10.61 13.74
N THR A 144 -9.45 -10.75 12.48
CA THR A 144 -9.87 -9.86 11.39
C THR A 144 -11.32 -10.03 10.96
N ALA A 145 -11.94 -11.17 11.22
CA ALA A 145 -13.33 -11.41 10.87
C ALA A 145 -14.31 -10.46 11.55
N ARG A 146 -13.94 -9.89 12.70
CA ARG A 146 -14.77 -8.94 13.44
C ARG A 146 -14.54 -7.48 13.07
N VAL A 147 -13.52 -7.16 12.30
CA VAL A 147 -13.18 -5.79 11.88
C VAL A 147 -14.31 -5.10 11.13
N PRO A 148 -14.98 -5.72 10.13
CA PRO A 148 -16.09 -5.07 9.44
C PRO A 148 -17.27 -4.72 10.37
N ALA A 149 -17.60 -5.61 11.30
CA ALA A 149 -18.68 -5.35 12.26
C ALA A 149 -18.33 -4.22 13.23
N ALA A 150 -17.09 -4.15 13.70
CA ALA A 150 -16.62 -3.08 14.57
C ALA A 150 -16.64 -1.72 13.85
N PHE A 151 -16.19 -1.67 12.59
CA PHE A 151 -16.26 -0.44 11.78
C PHE A 151 -17.70 -0.03 11.47
N ALA A 152 -18.59 -0.97 11.17
CA ALA A 152 -20.01 -0.66 10.97
C ALA A 152 -20.66 -0.09 12.23
N LEU A 153 -20.32 -0.62 13.41
CA LEU A 153 -20.79 -0.07 14.69
C LEU A 153 -20.24 1.35 14.91
N LYS A 154 -18.90 1.52 14.70
CA LYS A 154 -18.26 2.85 14.80
C LYS A 154 -18.94 3.85 13.88
N SER A 155 -19.17 3.52 12.60
CA SER A 155 -19.83 4.40 11.64
C SER A 155 -21.26 4.82 12.09
N ARG A 156 -22.02 3.92 12.72
CA ARG A 156 -23.35 4.26 13.27
C ARG A 156 -23.24 5.25 14.43
N VAL A 157 -22.25 5.05 15.29
CA VAL A 157 -21.99 5.95 16.44
C VAL A 157 -21.54 7.32 15.91
N ASP A 158 -20.65 7.36 14.93
CA ASP A 158 -20.19 8.59 14.30
C ASP A 158 -21.35 9.36 13.67
N ALA A 159 -22.19 8.69 12.88
CA ALA A 159 -23.39 9.30 12.28
C ALA A 159 -24.38 9.85 13.31
N PHE A 160 -24.51 9.21 14.47
CA PHE A 160 -25.33 9.72 15.57
C PHE A 160 -24.74 11.03 16.15
N PHE A 161 -23.43 11.07 16.44
CA PHE A 161 -22.78 12.27 16.95
C PHE A 161 -22.74 13.41 15.91
N GLU A 162 -22.58 13.10 14.63
CA GLU A 162 -22.63 14.10 13.56
C GLU A 162 -24.01 14.80 13.46
N ARG A 163 -25.11 14.05 13.66
CA ARG A 163 -26.46 14.64 13.73
C ARG A 163 -26.62 15.64 14.88
N LEU A 164 -25.81 15.50 15.92
CA LEU A 164 -25.77 16.41 17.08
C LEU A 164 -24.72 17.54 16.90
N GLY A 165 -24.09 17.63 15.72
CA GLY A 165 -23.03 18.61 15.46
C GLY A 165 -21.67 18.29 16.11
N LEU A 166 -21.51 17.08 16.65
CA LEU A 166 -20.35 16.64 17.42
C LEU A 166 -19.42 15.73 16.56
N ARG A 167 -18.77 16.30 15.56
CA ARG A 167 -17.84 15.54 14.70
C ARG A 167 -16.57 15.08 15.44
N GLY A 168 -16.10 13.86 15.15
CA GLY A 168 -14.86 13.29 15.65
C GLY A 168 -14.82 13.04 17.17
N VAL A 169 -15.95 13.12 17.87
CA VAL A 169 -16.01 12.88 19.33
C VAL A 169 -15.68 11.43 19.65
N SER A 170 -16.21 10.49 18.90
CA SER A 170 -15.94 9.05 19.09
C SER A 170 -14.44 8.76 18.99
N ASP A 171 -13.75 9.32 17.99
CA ASP A 171 -12.32 9.14 17.78
C ASP A 171 -11.51 9.74 18.95
N ARG A 172 -11.87 10.92 19.41
CA ARG A 172 -11.22 11.57 20.55
C ARG A 172 -11.42 10.79 21.86
N VAL A 173 -12.62 10.27 22.09
CA VAL A 173 -12.91 9.44 23.28
C VAL A 173 -12.12 8.13 23.22
N ILE A 174 -12.17 7.43 22.10
CA ILE A 174 -11.39 6.18 21.90
C ILE A 174 -9.90 6.48 22.12
N GLN A 175 -9.38 7.55 21.53
CA GLN A 175 -7.98 7.93 21.67
C GLN A 175 -7.61 8.25 23.11
N ALA A 176 -8.46 8.96 23.85
CA ALA A 176 -8.23 9.26 25.27
C ALA A 176 -8.16 7.99 26.13
N VAL A 177 -9.00 6.99 25.81
CA VAL A 177 -8.94 5.67 26.47
C VAL A 177 -7.67 4.93 26.10
N MET A 178 -7.33 4.85 24.80
CA MET A 178 -6.15 4.14 24.30
C MET A 178 -4.84 4.74 24.85
N ASN A 179 -4.78 6.05 25.06
CA ASN A 179 -3.61 6.71 25.65
C ASN A 179 -3.33 6.32 27.12
N ARG A 180 -4.34 5.78 27.82
CA ARG A 180 -4.18 5.32 29.21
C ARG A 180 -3.73 3.87 29.32
N LEU A 181 -3.81 3.12 28.22
CA LEU A 181 -3.37 1.73 28.19
C LEU A 181 -1.85 1.65 27.95
N PRO A 182 -1.17 0.68 28.55
CA PRO A 182 0.27 0.46 28.30
C PRO A 182 0.53 0.13 26.84
N SER A 183 1.79 0.19 26.42
CA SER A 183 2.18 -0.25 25.07
C SER A 183 1.77 -1.71 24.83
N HIS A 184 1.23 -1.95 23.64
CA HIS A 184 0.79 -3.27 23.20
C HIS A 184 1.85 -4.00 22.37
N LEU A 185 2.97 -3.32 22.11
CA LEU A 185 4.06 -3.86 21.30
C LEU A 185 5.11 -4.58 22.17
N PRO A 186 5.74 -5.63 21.64
CA PRO A 186 6.84 -6.34 22.30
C PRO A 186 7.98 -5.43 22.72
N ALA A 187 8.65 -5.77 23.83
CA ALA A 187 9.74 -4.97 24.37
C ALA A 187 10.89 -4.79 23.37
N ARG A 188 11.29 -5.86 22.67
CA ARG A 188 12.36 -5.78 21.66
C ARG A 188 12.00 -4.87 20.47
N MET A 189 10.75 -4.85 20.04
CA MET A 189 10.32 -3.93 18.99
C MET A 189 10.45 -2.47 19.42
N ARG A 190 10.11 -2.16 20.68
CA ARG A 190 10.25 -0.81 21.25
C ARG A 190 11.72 -0.42 21.39
N GLU A 191 12.57 -1.34 21.85
CA GLU A 191 14.01 -1.13 21.90
C GLU A 191 14.58 -0.82 20.51
N TRP A 192 14.18 -1.57 19.47
CA TRP A 192 14.61 -1.30 18.08
C TRP A 192 14.10 0.05 17.57
N ARG A 193 12.87 0.40 17.89
CA ARG A 193 12.30 1.71 17.57
C ARG A 193 13.13 2.85 18.17
N ASP A 194 13.63 2.70 19.40
CA ASP A 194 14.44 3.74 20.06
C ASP A 194 15.84 3.88 19.44
N ARG A 195 16.35 2.81 18.83
CA ARG A 195 17.70 2.75 18.25
C ARG A 195 17.73 3.13 16.76
N PHE A 196 16.70 2.81 15.99
CA PHE A 196 16.72 2.88 14.53
C PHE A 196 15.58 3.71 13.96
N GLU A 197 15.82 4.31 12.81
CA GLU A 197 14.81 5.08 12.06
C GLU A 197 14.03 4.23 11.07
N HIS A 198 14.69 3.25 10.48
CA HIS A 198 14.13 2.40 9.45
C HIS A 198 13.96 0.98 9.97
N HIS A 199 12.78 0.42 9.81
CA HIS A 199 12.44 -0.92 10.24
C HIS A 199 11.96 -1.75 9.05
N LEU A 200 12.49 -2.97 8.92
CA LEU A 200 12.11 -3.92 7.89
C LEU A 200 11.74 -5.26 8.51
N LEU A 201 10.52 -5.69 8.27
CA LEU A 201 10.00 -6.99 8.68
C LEU A 201 10.15 -7.97 7.52
N VAL A 202 10.96 -9.00 7.69
CA VAL A 202 11.20 -10.01 6.67
C VAL A 202 10.62 -11.35 7.13
N ARG A 203 9.68 -11.89 6.35
CA ARG A 203 9.16 -13.24 6.58
C ARG A 203 9.68 -14.18 5.50
N VAL A 204 10.33 -15.25 5.90
CA VAL A 204 10.85 -16.29 5.01
C VAL A 204 10.30 -17.66 5.41
N SER A 205 10.33 -18.63 4.48
CA SER A 205 10.04 -20.02 4.83
C SER A 205 11.11 -20.57 5.78
N VAL A 206 10.77 -21.60 6.56
CA VAL A 206 11.75 -22.22 7.47
C VAL A 206 12.96 -22.78 6.72
N ASP A 207 12.80 -23.20 5.48
CA ASP A 207 13.88 -23.74 4.64
C ASP A 207 14.90 -22.66 4.25
N THR A 208 14.48 -21.41 4.11
CA THR A 208 15.36 -20.28 3.75
C THR A 208 15.83 -19.48 4.96
N ALA A 209 15.27 -19.72 6.14
CA ALA A 209 15.63 -19.02 7.37
C ALA A 209 17.12 -19.17 7.77
N PRO A 210 17.78 -20.35 7.65
CA PRO A 210 19.20 -20.47 7.95
C PRO A 210 20.08 -19.58 7.07
N ALA A 211 19.88 -19.60 5.75
CA ALA A 211 20.65 -18.74 4.82
C ALA A 211 20.39 -17.25 5.05
N THR A 212 19.14 -16.88 5.39
CA THR A 212 18.78 -15.50 5.74
C THR A 212 19.50 -15.05 7.00
N ARG A 213 19.53 -15.89 8.03
CA ARG A 213 20.20 -15.60 9.30
C ARG A 213 21.72 -15.45 9.11
N GLU A 214 22.33 -16.36 8.37
CA GLU A 214 23.76 -16.30 8.04
C GLU A 214 24.12 -15.01 7.35
N PHE A 215 23.37 -14.65 6.31
CA PHE A 215 23.58 -13.39 5.60
C PHE A 215 23.43 -12.17 6.53
N LEU A 216 22.33 -12.07 7.28
CA LEU A 216 22.08 -10.93 8.15
C LEU A 216 23.14 -10.83 9.27
N SER A 217 23.59 -11.97 9.80
CA SER A 217 24.65 -12.00 10.82
C SER A 217 25.97 -11.49 10.24
N ALA A 218 26.37 -11.97 9.08
CA ALA A 218 27.60 -11.50 8.43
C ALA A 218 27.50 -10.03 7.97
N PHE A 219 26.31 -9.61 7.50
CA PHE A 219 26.12 -8.25 7.00
C PHE A 219 26.16 -7.21 8.12
N PHE A 220 25.55 -7.49 9.28
CA PHE A 220 25.51 -6.57 10.41
C PHE A 220 26.67 -6.74 11.40
N ASP A 221 27.57 -7.70 11.19
CA ASP A 221 28.73 -7.88 12.03
C ASP A 221 29.62 -6.61 12.02
N GLY A 222 29.84 -6.05 13.21
CA GLY A 222 30.63 -4.82 13.37
C GLY A 222 29.99 -3.53 12.82
N ARG A 223 28.77 -3.56 12.27
CA ARG A 223 28.08 -2.37 11.77
C ARG A 223 27.35 -1.64 12.91
N ALA A 224 27.64 -0.34 13.04
CA ALA A 224 26.92 0.52 13.99
C ALA A 224 25.58 1.04 13.42
N SER A 225 25.41 1.04 12.08
CA SER A 225 24.25 1.60 11.40
C SER A 225 22.99 0.79 11.60
N GLY A 226 23.08 -0.52 11.80
CA GLY A 226 21.93 -1.40 11.85
C GLY A 226 22.15 -2.69 12.65
N ALA A 227 21.08 -3.39 12.92
CA ALA A 227 21.08 -4.69 13.55
C ALA A 227 19.79 -5.46 13.21
N PHE A 228 19.72 -6.74 13.57
CA PHE A 228 18.52 -7.53 13.44
C PHE A 228 18.30 -8.45 14.63
N PHE A 229 17.08 -8.96 14.75
CA PHE A 229 16.77 -10.11 15.58
C PHE A 229 15.76 -11.04 14.91
N GLU A 230 15.82 -12.30 15.27
CA GLU A 230 14.81 -13.28 14.91
C GLU A 230 13.66 -13.19 15.91
N CYS A 231 12.45 -12.96 15.40
CA CYS A 231 11.26 -12.85 16.21
C CYS A 231 10.80 -14.24 16.70
N ASP A 232 10.31 -14.30 17.92
CA ASP A 232 9.44 -15.39 18.29
C ASP A 232 8.08 -15.29 17.55
N ALA A 233 7.23 -16.29 17.74
CA ALA A 233 5.96 -16.37 17.02
C ALA A 233 5.00 -15.20 17.35
N ASP A 234 4.99 -14.73 18.59
CA ASP A 234 4.15 -13.60 19.01
C ASP A 234 4.71 -12.27 18.52
N GLU A 235 6.00 -12.06 18.63
CA GLU A 235 6.69 -10.87 18.11
C GLU A 235 6.49 -10.73 16.61
N GLY A 236 6.74 -11.80 15.84
CA GLY A 236 6.55 -11.77 14.38
C GLY A 236 5.10 -11.49 13.98
N ARG A 237 4.13 -12.06 14.69
CA ARG A 237 2.72 -11.81 14.48
C ARG A 237 2.35 -10.35 14.79
N LYS A 238 2.81 -9.83 15.92
CA LYS A 238 2.54 -8.46 16.36
C LYS A 238 3.24 -7.43 15.50
N ALA A 239 4.45 -7.71 15.01
CA ALA A 239 5.16 -6.82 14.09
C ALA A 239 4.37 -6.58 12.80
N PHE A 240 3.87 -7.64 12.17
CA PHE A 240 3.03 -7.52 10.97
C PHE A 240 1.66 -6.90 11.28
N LEU A 241 1.11 -7.15 12.46
CA LEU A 241 -0.15 -6.52 12.88
C LEU A 241 0.04 -5.02 13.11
N HIS A 242 1.15 -4.61 13.71
CA HIS A 242 1.50 -3.21 13.86
C HIS A 242 1.59 -2.49 12.50
N ARG A 243 2.30 -3.09 11.53
CA ARG A 243 2.36 -2.56 10.16
C ARG A 243 0.96 -2.41 9.53
N PHE A 244 0.06 -3.34 9.80
CA PHE A 244 -1.33 -3.24 9.34
C PHE A 244 -2.08 -2.09 10.03
N ALA A 245 -1.90 -1.91 11.34
CA ALA A 245 -2.59 -0.88 12.11
C ALA A 245 -2.17 0.55 11.73
N ILE A 246 -0.96 0.75 11.20
CA ILE A 246 -0.46 2.03 10.70
C ILE A 246 -1.38 2.61 9.61
N ALA A 247 -1.92 1.78 8.72
CA ALA A 247 -2.70 2.23 7.57
C ALA A 247 -3.92 3.11 7.92
N GLY A 248 -4.47 2.99 9.13
CA GLY A 248 -5.57 3.84 9.59
C GLY A 248 -5.16 4.95 10.57
N ALA A 249 -3.90 4.97 10.98
CA ALA A 249 -3.44 5.81 12.08
C ALA A 249 -3.39 7.31 11.71
N ALA A 250 -3.08 7.66 10.46
CA ALA A 250 -3.08 9.03 9.98
C ALA A 250 -4.49 9.68 10.09
N ILE A 251 -5.54 8.94 9.73
CA ILE A 251 -6.93 9.40 9.83
C ILE A 251 -7.27 9.68 11.29
N ARG A 252 -6.93 8.77 12.20
CA ARG A 252 -7.15 8.96 13.64
C ARG A 252 -6.37 10.17 14.17
N TYR A 253 -5.13 10.34 13.71
CA TYR A 253 -4.32 11.50 14.07
C TYR A 253 -5.02 12.80 13.67
N ARG A 254 -5.52 12.92 12.44
CA ARG A 254 -6.27 14.08 11.96
C ARG A 254 -7.49 14.39 12.83
N GLU A 255 -8.32 13.37 13.11
CA GLU A 255 -9.53 13.55 13.95
C GLU A 255 -9.22 13.96 15.39
N ALA A 256 -8.04 13.57 15.90
CA ALA A 256 -7.58 13.96 17.24
C ALA A 256 -6.98 15.37 17.28
N HIS A 257 -6.55 15.92 16.13
CA HIS A 257 -5.84 17.21 16.04
C HIS A 257 -6.48 18.21 15.04
N PRO A 258 -7.80 18.47 15.12
CA PRO A 258 -8.51 19.28 14.10
C PRO A 258 -8.09 20.74 14.04
N ASN A 259 -7.36 21.23 15.06
CA ASN A 259 -6.90 22.61 15.12
C ASN A 259 -5.58 22.82 14.36
N THR A 260 -4.78 21.80 14.16
CA THR A 260 -3.45 21.86 13.56
C THR A 260 -3.37 21.16 12.20
N VAL A 261 -4.17 20.11 12.01
CA VAL A 261 -4.21 19.32 10.79
C VAL A 261 -5.27 19.85 9.84
N GLY A 262 -4.91 20.11 8.60
CA GLY A 262 -5.82 20.45 7.51
C GLY A 262 -6.40 19.19 6.85
N ASP A 263 -5.52 18.37 6.29
CA ASP A 263 -5.90 17.13 5.60
C ASP A 263 -4.74 16.11 5.59
N ILE A 264 -4.93 15.02 4.87
CA ILE A 264 -3.92 14.00 4.61
C ILE A 264 -3.78 13.86 3.10
N VAL A 265 -2.55 14.00 2.59
CA VAL A 265 -2.18 13.56 1.25
C VAL A 265 -1.66 12.13 1.36
N ALA A 266 -2.38 11.21 0.75
CA ALA A 266 -2.05 9.77 0.79
C ALA A 266 -1.63 9.30 -0.59
N LEU A 267 -0.35 9.03 -0.78
CA LEU A 267 0.22 8.55 -2.02
C LEU A 267 0.51 7.04 -1.94
N ASP A 268 0.18 6.35 -3.00
CA ASP A 268 0.45 4.94 -3.20
C ASP A 268 1.39 4.78 -4.41
N VAL A 269 2.67 4.56 -4.13
CA VAL A 269 3.75 4.76 -5.09
C VAL A 269 4.49 3.45 -5.36
N ALA A 270 4.66 3.10 -6.63
CA ALA A 270 5.56 2.05 -7.06
C ALA A 270 6.82 2.67 -7.69
N LEU A 271 7.96 2.53 -7.00
CA LEU A 271 9.26 2.98 -7.49
C LEU A 271 9.89 1.93 -8.41
N ARG A 272 10.82 2.38 -9.26
CA ARG A 272 11.62 1.48 -10.10
C ARG A 272 12.37 0.46 -9.24
N ARG A 273 12.58 -0.73 -9.75
CA ARG A 273 13.29 -1.81 -9.03
C ARG A 273 14.73 -1.47 -8.71
N ASN A 274 15.38 -0.70 -9.56
CA ASN A 274 16.77 -0.24 -9.39
C ASN A 274 16.92 1.03 -8.56
N ASP A 275 15.82 1.64 -8.11
CA ASP A 275 15.88 2.87 -7.30
C ASP A 275 16.56 2.57 -5.94
N ARG A 276 17.71 3.21 -5.72
CA ARG A 276 18.47 3.07 -4.46
C ARG A 276 18.17 4.19 -3.49
N GLU A 277 17.68 5.32 -3.98
CA GLU A 277 17.26 6.48 -3.20
C GLU A 277 15.75 6.48 -2.99
N TRP A 278 15.26 5.37 -2.43
CA TRP A 278 13.83 5.12 -2.28
C TRP A 278 13.17 5.92 -1.15
N VAL A 279 13.94 6.49 -0.22
CA VAL A 279 13.43 7.41 0.81
C VAL A 279 13.18 8.76 0.15
N GLU A 280 11.95 9.26 0.27
CA GLU A 280 11.54 10.52 -0.33
C GLU A 280 12.25 11.71 0.33
N GLN A 281 12.83 12.58 -0.50
CA GLN A 281 13.37 13.87 -0.09
C GLN A 281 12.51 14.95 -0.76
N LEU A 282 11.76 15.67 0.04
CA LEU A 282 10.91 16.75 -0.46
C LEU A 282 11.67 18.08 -0.44
N PRO A 283 11.37 18.99 -1.38
CA PRO A 283 11.79 20.39 -1.30
C PRO A 283 11.31 21.06 -0.01
N ALA A 284 12.07 22.04 0.48
CA ALA A 284 11.80 22.69 1.76
C ALA A 284 10.41 23.35 1.83
N ASP A 285 9.94 23.92 0.73
CA ASP A 285 8.63 24.54 0.63
C ASP A 285 7.46 23.53 0.80
N LEU A 286 7.64 22.30 0.38
CA LEU A 286 6.67 21.23 0.65
C LEU A 286 6.81 20.70 2.08
N GLU A 287 8.05 20.51 2.56
CA GLU A 287 8.33 20.04 3.92
C GLU A 287 7.69 20.94 4.98
N ASP A 288 7.74 22.26 4.82
CA ASP A 288 7.18 23.23 5.75
C ASP A 288 5.66 23.10 5.92
N GLY A 289 4.99 22.62 4.88
CA GLY A 289 3.55 22.35 4.87
C GLY A 289 3.15 21.06 5.58
N ILE A 290 4.10 20.20 5.97
CA ILE A 290 3.84 18.86 6.50
C ILE A 290 4.09 18.84 8.02
N ILE A 291 3.25 18.10 8.75
CA ILE A 291 3.43 17.87 10.20
C ILE A 291 4.19 16.56 10.41
N HIS A 292 3.76 15.48 9.71
CA HIS A 292 4.36 14.16 9.78
C HIS A 292 4.33 13.50 8.40
N LYS A 293 5.38 12.72 8.12
CA LYS A 293 5.51 11.85 6.97
C LYS A 293 5.47 10.39 7.46
N LEU A 294 4.45 9.66 7.08
CA LEU A 294 4.30 8.25 7.44
C LEU A 294 4.70 7.39 6.25
N TYR A 295 5.92 6.87 6.27
CA TYR A 295 6.42 5.99 5.21
C TYR A 295 6.37 4.54 5.68
N TYR A 296 5.68 3.72 4.92
CA TYR A 296 5.57 2.29 5.13
C TYR A 296 5.19 1.60 3.82
N GLY A 297 5.44 0.31 3.68
CA GLY A 297 5.10 -0.33 2.41
C GLY A 297 5.67 -1.72 2.21
N HIS A 298 5.45 -2.21 0.99
CA HIS A 298 5.88 -3.52 0.51
C HIS A 298 7.28 -3.44 -0.07
N PHE A 299 8.28 -3.57 0.78
CA PHE A 299 9.67 -3.21 0.45
C PHE A 299 10.26 -4.00 -0.71
N PHE A 300 9.98 -5.31 -0.80
CA PHE A 300 10.57 -6.13 -1.85
C PHE A 300 10.11 -5.77 -3.26
N CYS A 301 8.92 -5.26 -3.43
CA CYS A 301 8.44 -4.77 -4.72
C CYS A 301 8.51 -3.25 -4.88
N HIS A 302 9.15 -2.53 -3.94
CA HIS A 302 9.26 -1.08 -3.93
C HIS A 302 7.92 -0.36 -4.10
N VAL A 303 6.86 -0.89 -3.44
CA VAL A 303 5.57 -0.21 -3.34
C VAL A 303 5.44 0.37 -1.95
N PHE A 304 5.30 1.69 -1.89
CA PHE A 304 5.24 2.45 -0.65
C PHE A 304 3.91 3.17 -0.52
N HIS A 305 3.41 3.19 0.70
CA HIS A 305 2.33 4.06 1.13
C HIS A 305 2.98 5.24 1.86
N GLN A 306 2.68 6.43 1.40
CA GLN A 306 3.22 7.67 1.93
C GLN A 306 2.06 8.56 2.34
N ASP A 307 1.78 8.62 3.65
CA ASP A 307 0.74 9.50 4.19
C ASP A 307 1.40 10.75 4.75
N TYR A 308 1.08 11.89 4.17
CA TYR A 308 1.55 13.20 4.59
C TYR A 308 0.45 13.90 5.37
N ILE A 309 0.70 14.16 6.65
CA ILE A 309 -0.23 14.91 7.50
C ILE A 309 0.02 16.40 7.28
N VAL A 310 -0.91 17.04 6.58
CA VAL A 310 -0.77 18.43 6.09
C VAL A 310 -1.24 19.42 7.14
N ARG A 311 -0.49 20.53 7.29
CA ARG A 311 -0.84 21.62 8.20
C ARG A 311 -2.12 22.29 7.79
N LYS A 312 -2.86 22.80 8.77
CA LYS A 312 -4.04 23.61 8.54
C LYS A 312 -3.66 24.91 7.81
N GLY A 313 -4.41 25.22 6.76
CA GLY A 313 -4.17 26.41 5.92
C GLY A 313 -3.29 26.16 4.70
N VAL A 314 -2.71 24.98 4.56
CA VAL A 314 -2.03 24.53 3.35
C VAL A 314 -3.04 23.85 2.43
N ASP A 315 -2.97 24.10 1.13
CA ASP A 315 -3.81 23.43 0.13
C ASP A 315 -3.26 22.02 -0.14
N PRO A 316 -3.97 20.96 0.28
CA PRO A 316 -3.50 19.59 0.13
C PRO A 316 -3.46 19.15 -1.34
N LEU A 317 -4.35 19.68 -2.19
CA LEU A 317 -4.39 19.32 -3.61
C LEU A 317 -3.21 19.91 -4.37
N GLN A 318 -2.85 21.17 -4.09
CA GLN A 318 -1.66 21.80 -4.66
C GLN A 318 -0.39 21.04 -4.24
N MET A 319 -0.30 20.64 -2.96
CA MET A 319 0.81 19.85 -2.45
C MET A 319 0.90 18.48 -3.15
N GLU A 320 -0.22 17.79 -3.30
CA GLU A 320 -0.28 16.48 -3.98
C GLU A 320 0.18 16.60 -5.44
N HIS A 321 -0.26 17.61 -6.18
CA HIS A 321 0.19 17.86 -7.56
C HIS A 321 1.69 18.14 -7.67
N ALA A 322 2.26 18.88 -6.71
CA ALA A 322 3.70 19.08 -6.67
C ALA A 322 4.46 17.79 -6.42
N MET A 323 3.94 16.93 -5.53
CA MET A 323 4.51 15.59 -5.28
C MET A 323 4.42 14.68 -6.50
N TRP A 324 3.34 14.72 -7.28
CA TRP A 324 3.24 13.98 -8.53
C TRP A 324 4.33 14.36 -9.51
N THR A 325 4.64 15.66 -9.61
CA THR A 325 5.73 16.13 -10.47
C THR A 325 7.09 15.54 -10.08
N LEU A 326 7.37 15.44 -8.77
CA LEU A 326 8.58 14.77 -8.28
C LEU A 326 8.60 13.27 -8.59
N LEU A 327 7.45 12.59 -8.46
CA LEU A 327 7.32 11.18 -8.78
C LEU A 327 7.47 10.89 -10.27
N ASP A 328 6.98 11.78 -11.15
CA ASP A 328 7.15 11.68 -12.60
C ASP A 328 8.62 11.77 -13.00
N VAL A 329 9.40 12.68 -12.40
CA VAL A 329 10.85 12.77 -12.61
C VAL A 329 11.54 11.45 -12.24
N ARG A 330 11.07 10.77 -11.20
CA ARG A 330 11.57 9.45 -10.77
C ARG A 330 11.06 8.31 -11.62
N ARG A 331 10.17 8.52 -12.58
CA ARG A 331 9.46 7.50 -13.36
C ARG A 331 8.75 6.48 -12.46
N ALA A 332 8.15 6.97 -11.39
CA ALA A 332 7.33 6.16 -10.49
C ALA A 332 5.92 5.96 -11.08
N GLU A 333 5.29 4.84 -10.73
CA GLU A 333 3.87 4.63 -11.01
C GLU A 333 3.03 4.95 -9.78
N TYR A 334 2.00 5.77 -9.99
CA TYR A 334 1.04 6.14 -8.96
C TYR A 334 -0.35 6.38 -9.60
N PRO A 335 -1.43 6.02 -8.93
CA PRO A 335 -1.48 5.18 -7.74
C PRO A 335 -1.06 3.75 -8.10
N ALA A 336 -0.20 3.13 -7.27
CA ALA A 336 0.30 1.79 -7.53
C ALA A 336 -0.76 0.70 -7.36
N GLU A 337 -1.54 0.78 -6.27
CA GLU A 337 -2.50 -0.24 -5.87
C GLU A 337 -3.89 0.30 -5.54
N HIS A 338 -3.99 1.52 -4.98
CA HIS A 338 -5.23 2.08 -4.42
C HIS A 338 -5.57 3.42 -5.06
N ASN A 339 -6.81 3.87 -4.87
CA ASN A 339 -7.30 5.21 -5.23
C ASN A 339 -7.21 5.57 -6.72
N VAL A 340 -7.19 4.57 -7.59
CA VAL A 340 -7.30 4.85 -9.03
C VAL A 340 -8.65 5.50 -9.31
N GLY A 341 -8.64 6.77 -9.77
CA GLY A 341 -9.86 7.20 -10.36
C GLY A 341 -10.31 8.63 -10.28
N HIS A 342 -10.48 9.26 -9.16
CA HIS A 342 -11.10 10.59 -9.13
C HIS A 342 -10.09 11.74 -9.04
N LEU A 343 -8.98 11.53 -8.36
CA LEU A 343 -7.94 12.55 -8.20
C LEU A 343 -6.88 12.46 -9.29
N TYR A 344 -6.50 11.24 -9.65
CA TYR A 344 -5.41 11.00 -10.59
C TYR A 344 -5.87 11.09 -12.05
N VAL A 345 -5.05 11.70 -12.88
CA VAL A 345 -5.22 11.67 -14.33
C VAL A 345 -4.76 10.31 -14.85
N ALA A 346 -5.63 9.60 -15.58
CA ALA A 346 -5.26 8.33 -16.18
C ALA A 346 -4.17 8.53 -17.23
N LYS A 347 -3.02 7.89 -17.02
CA LYS A 347 -1.95 7.85 -18.03
C LYS A 347 -2.49 7.26 -19.35
N PRO A 348 -1.89 7.56 -20.51
CA PRO A 348 -2.41 7.13 -21.82
C PRO A 348 -2.69 5.64 -21.93
N SER A 349 -1.80 4.79 -21.37
CA SER A 349 -1.99 3.33 -21.33
C SER A 349 -3.21 2.93 -20.50
N LEU A 350 -3.43 3.58 -19.37
CA LEU A 350 -4.58 3.33 -18.49
C LEU A 350 -5.90 3.80 -19.13
N ALA A 351 -5.90 4.98 -19.75
CA ALA A 351 -7.06 5.49 -20.49
C ALA A 351 -7.41 4.57 -21.68
N GLY A 352 -6.41 4.06 -22.38
CA GLY A 352 -6.58 3.04 -23.43
C GLY A 352 -7.21 1.75 -22.89
N PHE A 353 -6.76 1.31 -21.72
CA PHE A 353 -7.32 0.13 -21.05
C PHE A 353 -8.79 0.34 -20.65
N TYR A 354 -9.16 1.52 -20.15
CA TYR A 354 -10.55 1.85 -19.84
C TYR A 354 -11.46 1.75 -21.07
N ARG A 355 -10.99 2.22 -22.23
CA ARG A 355 -11.74 2.11 -23.50
C ARG A 355 -11.90 0.67 -23.98
N GLN A 356 -10.89 -0.18 -23.75
CA GLN A 356 -10.97 -1.60 -24.08
C GLN A 356 -11.99 -2.33 -23.21
N LEU A 357 -12.06 -2.00 -21.91
CA LEU A 357 -12.99 -2.62 -20.98
C LEU A 357 -14.44 -2.17 -21.21
N ASP A 358 -14.65 -0.90 -21.51
CA ASP A 358 -15.96 -0.29 -21.68
C ASP A 358 -15.99 0.61 -22.93
N PRO A 359 -16.10 0.03 -24.12
CA PRO A 359 -16.10 0.78 -25.37
C PRO A 359 -17.24 1.81 -25.50
N THR A 360 -18.28 1.64 -24.71
CA THR A 360 -19.46 2.53 -24.72
C THR A 360 -19.37 3.65 -23.69
N ASN A 361 -18.36 3.65 -22.84
CA ASN A 361 -18.21 4.57 -21.71
C ASN A 361 -19.45 4.62 -20.80
N THR A 362 -20.03 3.45 -20.53
CA THR A 362 -21.26 3.30 -19.74
C THR A 362 -20.97 3.22 -18.25
N PHE A 363 -19.87 2.54 -17.86
CA PHE A 363 -19.49 2.34 -16.47
C PHE A 363 -18.54 3.45 -16.02
N ASN A 364 -18.87 4.08 -14.91
CA ASN A 364 -18.04 5.09 -14.24
C ASN A 364 -17.42 6.13 -15.21
N PRO A 365 -18.22 6.85 -16.02
CA PRO A 365 -17.71 7.81 -16.99
C PRO A 365 -16.98 8.95 -16.30
N GLY A 366 -15.91 9.47 -16.93
CA GLY A 366 -15.08 10.55 -16.37
C GLY A 366 -14.03 10.10 -15.35
N ILE A 367 -13.94 8.82 -15.05
CA ILE A 367 -12.90 8.30 -14.14
C ILE A 367 -11.51 8.57 -14.72
N GLY A 368 -10.55 8.95 -13.88
CA GLY A 368 -9.20 9.30 -14.33
C GLY A 368 -9.16 10.54 -15.24
N HIS A 369 -10.11 11.48 -15.07
CA HIS A 369 -10.27 12.66 -15.91
C HIS A 369 -10.47 12.35 -17.40
N THR A 370 -10.96 11.15 -17.71
CA THR A 370 -11.33 10.76 -19.08
C THR A 370 -12.69 11.33 -19.47
N SER A 371 -13.13 11.11 -20.74
CA SER A 371 -14.43 11.57 -21.23
C SER A 371 -15.60 11.11 -20.35
N ARG A 372 -16.58 11.98 -20.21
CA ARG A 372 -17.90 11.64 -19.61
C ARG A 372 -18.94 11.26 -20.66
N GLU A 373 -18.62 11.49 -21.94
CA GLU A 373 -19.54 11.28 -23.04
C GLU A 373 -19.63 9.80 -23.43
N ARG A 374 -20.82 9.41 -23.87
CA ARG A 374 -21.08 8.06 -24.35
C ARG A 374 -20.24 7.80 -25.61
N GLY A 375 -19.65 6.59 -25.69
CA GLY A 375 -18.83 6.21 -26.84
C GLY A 375 -17.47 6.90 -26.90
N TRP A 376 -17.06 7.63 -25.83
CA TRP A 376 -15.80 8.37 -25.78
C TRP A 376 -15.67 9.49 -26.81
N GLU A 377 -16.79 9.95 -27.37
CA GLU A 377 -16.82 11.13 -28.22
C GLU A 377 -16.30 12.33 -27.42
N ASP A 378 -15.54 13.24 -27.97
CA ASP A 378 -14.93 14.45 -27.36
C ASP A 378 -13.69 14.28 -26.48
N CYS A 379 -13.07 13.13 -26.39
CA CYS A 379 -11.89 12.95 -25.54
C CYS A 379 -10.61 13.70 -26.02
N CYS A 380 -10.60 14.25 -27.23
CA CYS A 380 -9.37 14.80 -27.84
C CYS A 380 -9.19 16.30 -27.69
N ALA A 381 -10.20 17.06 -27.30
CA ALA A 381 -10.08 18.54 -27.26
C ALA A 381 -9.76 19.13 -25.90
N ASP A 382 -10.13 18.47 -24.79
CA ASP A 382 -10.00 19.05 -23.43
C ASP A 382 -9.04 18.32 -22.48
N SER A 383 -8.59 17.11 -22.82
CA SER A 383 -7.64 16.37 -21.98
C SER A 383 -6.29 17.07 -21.79
N ALA A 384 -5.95 17.99 -22.69
CA ALA A 384 -4.72 18.78 -22.61
C ALA A 384 -4.79 19.98 -21.63
N LYS A 385 -6.00 20.37 -21.18
CA LYS A 385 -6.15 21.56 -20.31
C LYS A 385 -5.98 21.27 -18.81
N GLY A 386 -6.08 19.99 -18.41
CA GLY A 386 -5.92 19.55 -17.02
C GLY A 386 -4.56 18.92 -16.69
N TRP A 387 -3.67 18.80 -17.65
CA TRP A 387 -2.37 18.17 -17.42
C TRP A 387 -1.38 19.17 -16.83
N PRO A 388 -0.59 18.79 -15.81
CA PRO A 388 0.57 19.56 -15.38
C PRO A 388 1.49 19.86 -16.57
N GLN A 389 2.11 21.03 -16.64
CA GLN A 389 2.86 21.50 -17.81
C GLN A 389 3.98 20.55 -18.31
N GLY A 390 4.50 19.63 -17.47
CA GLY A 390 5.52 18.66 -17.86
C GLY A 390 5.02 17.46 -18.68
N TYR A 391 3.72 17.24 -18.78
CA TYR A 391 3.16 16.07 -19.49
C TYR A 391 3.02 16.25 -21.00
N ARG A 392 3.16 17.49 -21.50
CA ARG A 392 2.95 17.83 -22.94
C ARG A 392 4.13 17.45 -23.83
N GLU A 393 5.33 17.28 -23.28
CA GLU A 393 6.55 17.08 -24.09
C GLU A 393 6.93 15.61 -24.36
N ASN A 394 6.31 14.65 -23.64
CA ASN A 394 6.65 13.23 -23.77
C ASN A 394 5.60 12.36 -24.50
N ALA A 395 4.63 12.97 -25.15
CA ALA A 395 3.57 12.28 -25.91
C ALA A 395 3.77 12.34 -27.42
N GLY A 396 5.03 12.45 -27.89
CA GLY A 396 5.44 12.42 -29.29
C GLY A 396 6.12 11.11 -29.67
#